data_42d241fc6a30df2c634edae803e1a7ad
#
_entry.id   42d241fc6a30df2c634edae803e1a7ad
#
_cell.length_a   1.000
_cell.length_b   1.000
_cell.length_c   1.000
_cell.angle_alpha   90.00
_cell.angle_beta   90.00
_cell.angle_gamma   90.00
#
_symmetry.space_group_name_H-M   'P 1'
#
loop_
_entity.id
_entity.type
_entity.pdbx_description
1 polymer ?
#
loop_
_entity_poly.entity_id
_entity_poly.type
_entity_poly.pdbx_seq_one_letter_code
_entity_poly.pdbx_strand_id
1 'polypeptide(L)' 'MLKTIVKAGSYHDSVTLMLLTNAVSTVDGVNKVSIMMATPANKDIFKQSGLETEDLMNATANDMVVVADVTEELS' A
#
# COMPACT_ATOMS: atom_id res chain seq x y z
N MET A 1 -13.36 0.19 3.11
CA MET A 1 -12.63 1.29 3.83
C MET A 1 -11.15 1.19 3.52
N LEU A 2 -10.52 2.28 3.16
CA LEU A 2 -9.10 2.28 2.84
C LEU A 2 -8.26 2.61 4.07
N LYS A 3 -7.22 1.82 4.30
CA LYS A 3 -6.22 2.05 5.36
C LYS A 3 -4.87 2.25 4.70
N THR A 4 -4.13 3.25 5.17
CA THR A 4 -2.82 3.58 4.62
C THR A 4 -1.77 3.60 5.72
N ILE A 5 -0.64 2.95 5.46
CA ILE A 5 0.54 3.01 6.32
C ILE A 5 1.70 3.49 5.47
N VAL A 6 2.39 4.54 5.94
CA VAL A 6 3.56 5.07 5.26
C VAL A 6 4.78 4.84 6.14
N LYS A 7 5.78 4.18 5.58
CA LYS A 7 7.07 3.96 6.25
C LYS A 7 8.10 4.88 5.60
N ALA A 8 8.34 6.02 6.21
CA ALA A 8 9.23 7.05 5.67
C ALA A 8 10.68 6.54 5.61
N GLY A 9 11.34 6.82 4.49
CA GLY A 9 12.74 6.45 4.30
C GLY A 9 13.01 4.96 4.31
N SER A 10 12.01 4.12 4.03
CA SER A 10 12.11 2.67 4.13
C SER A 10 12.10 2.06 2.72
N TYR A 11 13.28 1.82 2.17
CA TYR A 11 13.40 1.18 0.86
C TYR A 11 13.43 -0.34 0.99
N HIS A 12 12.66 -1.01 0.14
CA HIS A 12 12.65 -2.46 0.03
C HIS A 12 12.66 -2.85 -1.45
N ASP A 13 13.25 -3.99 -1.77
CA ASP A 13 13.26 -4.47 -3.15
C ASP A 13 11.87 -5.04 -3.52
N SER A 14 11.65 -5.24 -4.83
CA SER A 14 10.34 -5.67 -5.33
C SER A 14 9.97 -7.07 -4.85
N VAL A 15 10.93 -7.94 -4.61
CA VAL A 15 10.65 -9.29 -4.10
C VAL A 15 10.12 -9.22 -2.68
N THR A 16 10.77 -8.41 -1.83
CA THR A 16 10.32 -8.21 -0.45
C THR A 16 8.91 -7.64 -0.42
N LEU A 17 8.66 -6.61 -1.26
CA LEU A 17 7.33 -5.99 -1.32
C LEU A 17 6.27 -6.97 -1.79
N MET A 18 6.59 -7.82 -2.75
CA MET A 18 5.66 -8.84 -3.24
C MET A 18 5.32 -9.85 -2.16
N LEU A 19 6.32 -10.29 -1.38
CA LEU A 19 6.09 -11.24 -0.29
C LEU A 19 5.21 -10.63 0.80
N LEU A 20 5.44 -9.35 1.13
CA LEU A 20 4.61 -8.65 2.10
C LEU A 20 3.18 -8.51 1.59
N THR A 21 3.00 -8.17 0.32
CA THR A 21 1.68 -8.04 -0.29
C THR A 21 0.92 -9.36 -0.19
N ASN A 22 1.58 -10.46 -0.54
CA ASN A 22 0.95 -11.78 -0.48
C ASN A 22 0.57 -12.16 0.95
N ALA A 23 1.43 -11.87 1.92
CA ALA A 23 1.17 -12.18 3.32
C ALA A 23 -0.04 -11.40 3.85
N VAL A 24 -0.12 -10.10 3.53
CA VAL A 24 -1.22 -9.26 4.00
C VAL A 24 -2.52 -9.62 3.28
N SER A 25 -2.46 -10.02 2.01
CA SER A 25 -3.67 -10.34 1.24
C SER A 25 -4.40 -11.57 1.76
N THR A 26 -3.75 -12.40 2.59
CA THR A 26 -4.38 -13.57 3.19
C THR A 26 -5.04 -13.27 4.53
N VAL A 27 -4.91 -12.04 5.04
CA VAL A 27 -5.52 -11.65 6.33
C VAL A 27 -7.02 -11.48 6.14
N ASP A 28 -7.81 -12.06 7.05
CA ASP A 28 -9.27 -11.89 7.03
C ASP A 28 -9.64 -10.42 7.16
N GLY A 29 -10.58 -9.98 6.35
CA GLY A 29 -11.03 -8.58 6.34
C GLY A 29 -10.28 -7.71 5.35
N VAL A 30 -9.22 -8.20 4.72
CA VAL A 30 -8.51 -7.48 3.67
C VAL A 30 -9.08 -7.89 2.31
N ASN A 31 -9.74 -6.95 1.62
CA ASN A 31 -10.32 -7.21 0.30
C ASN A 31 -9.30 -7.01 -0.81
N LYS A 32 -8.41 -6.04 -0.63
CA LYS A 32 -7.41 -5.66 -1.62
C LYS A 32 -6.26 -4.97 -0.89
N VAL A 33 -5.04 -5.21 -1.32
CA VAL A 33 -3.87 -4.56 -0.74
C VAL A 33 -2.80 -4.35 -1.80
N SER A 34 -2.10 -3.24 -1.71
CA SER A 34 -0.89 -2.99 -2.51
C SER A 34 0.18 -2.40 -1.61
N ILE A 35 1.41 -2.86 -1.78
CA ILE A 35 2.56 -2.38 -1.04
C ILE A 35 3.64 -2.05 -2.07
N MET A 36 3.99 -0.77 -2.16
CA MET A 36 4.98 -0.29 -3.13
C MET A 36 5.67 0.95 -2.59
N MET A 37 6.83 1.26 -3.16
CA MET A 37 7.43 2.57 -2.93
C MET A 37 6.55 3.63 -3.61
N ALA A 38 6.50 4.83 -3.03
CA ALA A 38 5.58 5.89 -3.49
C ALA A 38 6.19 6.72 -4.62
N THR A 39 6.75 6.07 -5.63
CA THR A 39 7.23 6.75 -6.85
C THR A 39 6.03 7.26 -7.64
N PRO A 40 6.22 8.28 -8.52
CA PRO A 40 5.11 8.75 -9.35
C PRO A 40 4.44 7.64 -10.16
N ALA A 41 5.22 6.72 -10.73
CA ALA A 41 4.67 5.61 -11.49
C ALA A 41 3.84 4.68 -10.62
N ASN A 42 4.31 4.40 -9.39
CA ASN A 42 3.57 3.53 -8.47
C ASN A 42 2.32 4.21 -7.91
N LYS A 43 2.36 5.53 -7.70
CA LYS A 43 1.17 6.27 -7.31
C LYS A 43 0.07 6.14 -8.35
N ASP A 44 0.42 6.13 -9.63
CA ASP A 44 -0.51 5.91 -10.73
C ASP A 44 -1.13 4.51 -10.64
N ILE A 45 -0.31 3.50 -10.32
CA ILE A 45 -0.80 2.13 -10.17
C ILE A 45 -1.80 2.03 -9.02
N PHE A 46 -1.51 2.64 -7.87
CA PHE A 46 -2.45 2.71 -6.76
C PHE A 46 -3.77 3.34 -7.18
N LYS A 47 -3.70 4.44 -7.92
CA LYS A 47 -4.87 5.16 -8.39
C LYS A 47 -5.72 4.29 -9.31
N GLN A 48 -5.10 3.60 -10.25
CA GLN A 48 -5.81 2.72 -11.19
C GLN A 48 -6.46 1.53 -10.49
N SER A 49 -5.90 1.11 -9.36
CA SER A 49 -6.44 0.02 -8.55
C SER A 49 -7.53 0.46 -7.58
N GLY A 50 -7.84 1.76 -7.53
CA GLY A 50 -8.82 2.28 -6.58
C GLY A 50 -8.28 2.42 -5.17
N LEU A 51 -6.96 2.47 -5.01
CA LEU A 51 -6.31 2.54 -3.70
C LEU A 51 -5.61 3.88 -3.46
N GLU A 52 -6.03 4.93 -4.16
CA GLU A 52 -5.47 6.26 -3.96
C GLU A 52 -5.98 6.87 -2.66
N THR A 53 -5.08 7.34 -1.82
CA THR A 53 -5.41 8.04 -0.58
C THR A 53 -4.57 9.30 -0.46
N GLU A 54 -4.99 10.23 0.40
CA GLU A 54 -4.25 11.46 0.64
C GLU A 54 -2.86 11.18 1.20
N ASP A 55 -2.74 10.25 2.12
CA ASP A 55 -1.45 9.88 2.70
C ASP A 55 -0.50 9.35 1.63
N LEU A 56 -1.00 8.54 0.71
CA LEU A 56 -0.22 8.05 -0.41
C LEU A 56 0.29 9.21 -1.27
N MET A 57 -0.58 10.16 -1.59
CA MET A 57 -0.23 11.27 -2.46
C MET A 57 0.83 12.18 -1.83
N ASN A 58 0.87 12.24 -0.50
CA ASN A 58 1.85 13.04 0.24
C ASN A 58 3.18 12.31 0.46
N ALA A 59 3.22 11.01 0.22
CA ALA A 59 4.44 10.23 0.40
C ALA A 59 5.47 10.52 -0.69
N THR A 60 6.74 10.31 -0.38
CA THR A 60 7.84 10.53 -1.33
C THR A 60 8.29 9.21 -1.94
N ALA A 61 9.12 9.31 -2.99
CA ALA A 61 9.62 8.12 -3.69
C ALA A 61 10.47 7.19 -2.79
N ASN A 62 10.97 7.70 -1.68
CA ASN A 62 11.77 6.91 -0.73
C ASN A 62 10.91 6.27 0.37
N ASP A 63 9.62 6.50 0.35
CA ASP A 63 8.71 5.97 1.36
C ASP A 63 8.03 4.71 0.85
N MET A 64 7.95 3.69 1.70
CA MET A 64 7.15 2.50 1.41
C MET A 64 5.72 2.78 1.85
N VAL A 65 4.75 2.48 1.00
CA VAL A 65 3.33 2.72 1.30
C VAL A 65 2.55 1.42 1.20
N VAL A 66 1.74 1.17 2.21
CA VAL A 66 0.76 0.09 2.22
C VAL A 66 -0.62 0.71 2.14
N VAL A 67 -1.40 0.38 1.12
CA VAL A 67 -2.80 0.78 1.04
C VAL A 67 -3.63 -0.48 0.94
N ALA A 68 -4.60 -0.62 1.83
CA ALA A 68 -5.47 -1.78 1.85
C ALA A 68 -6.92 -1.36 1.91
N ASP A 69 -7.76 -2.08 1.17
CA ASP A 69 -9.20 -1.97 1.28
C ASP A 69 -9.65 -3.05 2.27
N VAL A 70 -10.12 -2.63 3.42
CA VAL A 70 -10.45 -3.54 4.52
C VAL A 70 -11.91 -3.38 4.94
N THR A 71 -12.43 -4.40 5.61
CA THR A 71 -13.78 -4.30 6.18
C THR A 71 -13.76 -3.39 7.40
N GLU A 72 -14.94 -2.87 7.78
CA GLU A 72 -15.06 -1.93 8.90
C GLU A 72 -14.62 -2.54 10.23
N GLU A 73 -14.78 -3.84 10.39
CA GLU A 73 -14.46 -4.52 11.63
C GLU A 73 -12.97 -4.69 11.85
N LEU A 74 -12.18 -4.49 10.81
CA LEU A 74 -10.74 -4.61 10.91
C LEU A 74 -10.16 -3.28 11.39
N SER A 75 -9.85 -3.22 12.65
CA SER A 75 -9.34 -1.98 13.25
C SER A 75 -8.09 -2.23 14.08
#